data_8a118ca8077b420c714702ad6fa1d524
#
_entry.id   8a118ca8077b420c714702ad6fa1d524
#
_cell.length_a   1.000
_cell.length_b   1.000
_cell.length_c   1.000
_cell.angle_alpha   90.00
_cell.angle_beta   90.00
_cell.angle_gamma   90.00
#
_symmetry.space_group_name_H-M   'P 1'
#
loop_
_entity.id
_entity.type
_entity.pdbx_description
1 polymer ?
#
loop_
_entity_poly.entity_id
_entity_poly.type
_entity_poly.pdbx_seq_one_letter_code
_entity_poly.pdbx_strand_id
1 'polypeptide(L)'
;MQEALKNLEAAKVAASPEKLARFNDDITRFQEYREKMAAQAAEGRELLPTMQADIDAAQAKYDGAINRVSELQAELEKKHEMLKTLEALGYEEFVETTKQQIKQLHSEIISAKTHVNYCETELREFQYRLRREERRVNDCERAVEKYKADIDRFTAWRDALLDNLKKAQTAYDDACKAYEEAKAAADKATSPEITKPTETTPPSGSTQPAEATPPVASPATGKDALPSSTKQANLSSGKQADTTAGKLANTGDTAPSAIALAGIAAMGLGITATATRRIKNSK
;
A
#
# COMPACT_ATOMS: atom_id res chain seq x y z
N MET A 1 -1.64 49.82 -10.49
CA MET A 1 -3.00 49.45 -10.06
C MET A 1 -3.67 48.42 -10.97
N GLN A 2 -3.80 48.64 -12.31
CA GLN A 2 -4.46 47.67 -13.21
C GLN A 2 -3.83 46.27 -13.21
N GLU A 3 -2.50 46.19 -13.19
CA GLU A 3 -1.81 44.88 -13.11
C GLU A 3 -2.05 44.17 -11.79
N ALA A 4 -2.03 44.89 -10.66
CA ALA A 4 -2.33 44.32 -9.35
C ALA A 4 -3.78 43.81 -9.27
N LEU A 5 -4.74 44.52 -9.87
CA LEU A 5 -6.13 44.07 -9.99
C LEU A 5 -6.24 42.77 -10.81
N LYS A 6 -5.58 42.71 -11.97
CA LYS A 6 -5.57 41.53 -12.82
C LYS A 6 -4.97 40.29 -12.07
N ASN A 7 -3.89 40.52 -11.33
CA ASN A 7 -3.27 39.46 -10.54
C ASN A 7 -4.18 38.99 -9.39
N LEU A 8 -4.90 39.89 -8.74
CA LEU A 8 -5.88 39.57 -7.71
C LEU A 8 -7.06 38.75 -8.28
N GLU A 9 -7.59 39.15 -9.45
CA GLU A 9 -8.66 38.40 -10.12
C GLU A 9 -8.21 36.99 -10.50
N ALA A 10 -7.01 36.86 -11.05
CA ALA A 10 -6.43 35.55 -11.34
C ALA A 10 -6.26 34.68 -10.09
N ALA A 11 -5.79 35.26 -8.98
CA ALA A 11 -5.64 34.56 -7.72
C ALA A 11 -7.01 34.14 -7.13
N LYS A 12 -8.05 34.98 -7.23
CA LYS A 12 -9.43 34.65 -6.83
C LYS A 12 -10.01 33.51 -7.64
N VAL A 13 -9.77 33.47 -8.95
CA VAL A 13 -10.19 32.34 -9.82
C VAL A 13 -9.43 31.05 -9.46
N ALA A 14 -8.13 31.16 -9.17
CA ALA A 14 -7.32 30.01 -8.77
C ALA A 14 -7.73 29.44 -7.41
N ALA A 15 -8.07 30.30 -6.44
CA ALA A 15 -8.52 29.97 -5.10
C ALA A 15 -10.05 30.13 -4.96
N SER A 16 -10.83 29.75 -5.99
CA SER A 16 -12.29 29.85 -5.92
C SER A 16 -12.85 28.96 -4.81
N PRO A 17 -13.97 29.35 -4.17
CA PRO A 17 -14.58 28.56 -3.10
C PRO A 17 -14.84 27.10 -3.49
N GLU A 18 -15.26 26.87 -4.76
CA GLU A 18 -15.54 25.52 -5.24
C GLU A 18 -14.25 24.68 -5.35
N LYS A 19 -13.13 25.27 -5.76
CA LYS A 19 -11.85 24.56 -5.82
C LYS A 19 -11.32 24.25 -4.43
N LEU A 20 -11.41 25.21 -3.52
CA LEU A 20 -11.01 24.99 -2.12
C LEU A 20 -11.89 23.93 -1.43
N ALA A 21 -13.19 23.93 -1.70
CA ALA A 21 -14.10 22.89 -1.20
C ALA A 21 -13.69 21.50 -1.71
N ARG A 22 -13.36 21.36 -3.02
CA ARG A 22 -12.89 20.08 -3.58
C ARG A 22 -11.60 19.60 -2.90
N PHE A 23 -10.63 20.48 -2.65
CA PHE A 23 -9.43 20.10 -1.90
C PHE A 23 -9.75 19.60 -0.49
N ASN A 24 -10.67 20.28 0.21
CA ASN A 24 -11.10 19.85 1.55
C ASN A 24 -11.82 18.51 1.51
N ASP A 25 -12.71 18.28 0.53
CA ASP A 25 -13.40 17.01 0.35
C ASP A 25 -12.41 15.86 0.03
N ASP A 26 -11.43 16.11 -0.82
CA ASP A 26 -10.40 15.12 -1.13
C ASP A 26 -9.53 14.80 0.10
N ILE A 27 -9.12 15.83 0.87
CA ILE A 27 -8.37 15.65 2.12
C ILE A 27 -9.18 14.82 3.12
N THR A 28 -10.46 15.16 3.33
CA THR A 28 -11.35 14.42 4.23
C THR A 28 -11.48 12.96 3.80
N ARG A 29 -11.72 12.71 2.52
CA ARG A 29 -11.82 11.36 1.97
C ARG A 29 -10.54 10.55 2.16
N PHE A 30 -9.37 11.16 1.96
CA PHE A 30 -8.10 10.48 2.22
C PHE A 30 -7.86 10.21 3.71
N GLN A 31 -8.33 11.10 4.60
CA GLN A 31 -8.29 10.86 6.05
C GLN A 31 -9.15 9.64 6.44
N GLU A 32 -10.36 9.54 5.93
CA GLU A 32 -11.26 8.41 6.16
C GLU A 32 -10.64 7.08 5.64
N TYR A 33 -10.05 7.10 4.44
CA TYR A 33 -9.38 5.92 3.91
C TYR A 33 -8.16 5.52 4.72
N ARG A 34 -7.36 6.49 5.17
CA ARG A 34 -6.20 6.25 6.05
C ARG A 34 -6.63 5.60 7.36
N GLU A 35 -7.65 6.12 8.00
CA GLU A 35 -8.21 5.58 9.26
C GLU A 35 -8.72 4.15 9.07
N LYS A 36 -9.47 3.90 8.00
CA LYS A 36 -9.95 2.57 7.65
C LYS A 36 -8.80 1.57 7.45
N MET A 37 -7.76 1.95 6.72
CA MET A 37 -6.61 1.08 6.50
C MET A 37 -5.83 0.85 7.80
N ALA A 38 -5.68 1.86 8.65
CA ALA A 38 -5.05 1.74 9.95
C ALA A 38 -5.81 0.79 10.87
N ALA A 39 -7.14 0.87 10.90
CA ALA A 39 -7.98 -0.05 11.66
C ALA A 39 -7.84 -1.50 11.17
N GLN A 40 -7.85 -1.72 9.86
CA GLN A 40 -7.66 -3.05 9.28
C GLN A 40 -6.26 -3.63 9.56
N ALA A 41 -5.22 -2.79 9.55
CA ALA A 41 -3.87 -3.21 9.91
C ALA A 41 -3.79 -3.59 11.40
N ALA A 42 -4.42 -2.82 12.28
CA ALA A 42 -4.46 -3.12 13.71
C ALA A 42 -5.17 -4.45 14.00
N GLU A 43 -6.37 -4.65 13.42
CA GLU A 43 -7.11 -5.92 13.51
C GLU A 43 -6.27 -7.11 13.05
N GLY A 44 -5.61 -6.98 11.89
CA GLY A 44 -4.74 -8.04 11.39
C GLY A 44 -3.58 -8.34 12.34
N ARG A 45 -2.91 -7.31 12.89
CA ARG A 45 -1.82 -7.50 13.86
C ARG A 45 -2.26 -8.23 15.13
N GLU A 46 -3.49 -7.99 15.59
CA GLU A 46 -4.04 -8.69 16.76
C GLU A 46 -4.27 -10.18 16.47
N LEU A 47 -4.55 -10.56 15.22
CA LEU A 47 -4.75 -11.95 14.80
C LEU A 47 -3.44 -12.73 14.64
N LEU A 48 -2.33 -12.08 14.26
CA LEU A 48 -1.06 -12.75 13.96
C LEU A 48 -0.53 -13.64 15.11
N PRO A 49 -0.55 -13.21 16.40
CA PRO A 49 -0.09 -14.05 17.50
C PRO A 49 -0.93 -15.33 17.67
N THR A 50 -2.25 -15.25 17.49
CA THR A 50 -3.15 -16.40 17.55
C THR A 50 -2.86 -17.37 16.43
N MET A 51 -2.68 -16.86 15.20
CA MET A 51 -2.33 -17.70 14.06
C MET A 51 -0.96 -18.35 14.22
N GLN A 52 0.00 -17.67 14.84
CA GLN A 52 1.30 -18.28 15.17
C GLN A 52 1.16 -19.39 16.21
N ALA A 53 0.33 -19.20 17.24
CA ALA A 53 0.05 -20.25 18.23
C ALA A 53 -0.61 -21.50 17.60
N ASP A 54 -1.50 -21.29 16.61
CA ASP A 54 -2.10 -22.40 15.87
C ASP A 54 -1.04 -23.17 15.05
N ILE A 55 -0.08 -22.47 14.45
CA ILE A 55 1.06 -23.09 13.75
C ILE A 55 1.92 -23.90 14.72
N ASP A 56 2.26 -23.34 15.88
CA ASP A 56 3.07 -24.01 16.89
C ASP A 56 2.38 -25.28 17.39
N ALA A 57 1.05 -25.24 17.58
CA ALA A 57 0.24 -26.40 17.95
C ALA A 57 0.20 -27.46 16.83
N ALA A 58 0.04 -27.04 15.58
CA ALA A 58 0.06 -27.94 14.42
C ALA A 58 1.45 -28.57 14.22
N GLN A 59 2.52 -27.81 14.44
CA GLN A 59 3.90 -28.32 14.40
C GLN A 59 4.11 -29.40 15.47
N ALA A 60 3.66 -29.16 16.69
CA ALA A 60 3.77 -30.15 17.77
C ALA A 60 3.02 -31.45 17.44
N LYS A 61 1.83 -31.38 16.85
CA LYS A 61 1.08 -32.54 16.36
C LYS A 61 1.86 -33.31 15.28
N TYR A 62 2.41 -32.59 14.31
CA TYR A 62 3.20 -33.16 13.23
C TYR A 62 4.45 -33.87 13.75
N ASP A 63 5.18 -33.26 14.67
CA ASP A 63 6.36 -33.85 15.31
C ASP A 63 5.99 -35.08 16.14
N GLY A 64 4.89 -35.04 16.86
CA GLY A 64 4.36 -36.18 17.58
C GLY A 64 3.99 -37.37 16.68
N ALA A 65 3.39 -37.07 15.51
CA ALA A 65 3.05 -38.10 14.53
C ALA A 65 4.31 -38.75 13.93
N ILE A 66 5.36 -37.99 13.64
CA ILE A 66 6.66 -38.50 13.19
C ILE A 66 7.30 -39.38 14.21
N ASN A 67 7.32 -38.95 15.48
CA ASN A 67 7.88 -39.74 16.56
C ASN A 67 7.16 -41.07 16.70
N ARG A 68 5.83 -41.09 16.57
CA ARG A 68 5.05 -42.34 16.60
C ARG A 68 5.42 -43.30 15.49
N VAL A 69 5.65 -42.80 14.25
CA VAL A 69 6.13 -43.65 13.16
C VAL A 69 7.50 -44.25 13.50
N SER A 70 8.41 -43.48 14.07
CA SER A 70 9.75 -43.91 14.47
C SER A 70 9.72 -44.98 15.54
N GLU A 71 8.84 -44.83 16.57
CA GLU A 71 8.63 -45.81 17.60
C GLU A 71 8.14 -47.16 17.03
N LEU A 72 7.11 -47.10 16.16
CA LEU A 72 6.55 -48.29 15.54
C LEU A 72 7.57 -49.01 14.64
N GLN A 73 8.42 -48.25 13.92
CA GLN A 73 9.51 -48.84 13.13
C GLN A 73 10.55 -49.54 14.02
N ALA A 74 10.96 -48.90 15.11
CA ALA A 74 11.89 -49.52 16.07
C ALA A 74 11.30 -50.80 16.71
N GLU A 75 9.99 -50.82 16.99
CA GLU A 75 9.32 -52.00 17.48
C GLU A 75 9.29 -53.10 16.42
N LEU A 76 9.02 -52.78 15.19
CA LEU A 76 9.03 -53.70 14.06
C LEU A 76 10.42 -54.36 13.89
N GLU A 77 11.50 -53.61 13.96
CA GLU A 77 12.86 -54.15 13.94
C GLU A 77 13.12 -55.14 15.06
N LYS A 78 12.72 -54.81 16.30
CA LYS A 78 12.85 -55.73 17.43
C LYS A 78 12.07 -57.06 17.21
N LYS A 79 10.87 -56.96 16.61
CA LYS A 79 10.07 -58.14 16.30
C LYS A 79 10.71 -58.99 15.20
N HIS A 80 11.35 -58.39 14.22
CA HIS A 80 12.12 -59.13 13.17
C HIS A 80 13.32 -59.83 13.77
N GLU A 81 14.08 -59.24 14.69
CA GLU A 81 15.19 -59.91 15.37
C GLU A 81 14.71 -61.05 16.26
N MET A 82 13.58 -60.84 16.99
CA MET A 82 12.94 -61.92 17.77
C MET A 82 12.53 -63.09 16.86
N LEU A 83 11.91 -62.78 15.69
CA LEU A 83 11.48 -63.80 14.75
C LEU A 83 12.66 -64.69 14.29
N LYS A 84 13.79 -64.07 13.88
CA LYS A 84 15.01 -64.80 13.50
C LYS A 84 15.49 -65.73 14.61
N THR A 85 15.49 -65.25 15.84
CA THR A 85 15.90 -66.05 17.00
C THR A 85 14.97 -67.21 17.25
N LEU A 86 13.64 -67.04 17.18
CA LEU A 86 12.64 -68.08 17.39
C LEU A 86 12.70 -69.14 16.28
N GLU A 87 12.91 -68.72 15.01
CA GLU A 87 13.10 -69.65 13.88
C GLU A 87 14.37 -70.50 14.07
N ALA A 88 15.48 -69.91 14.52
CA ALA A 88 16.73 -70.62 14.80
C ALA A 88 16.60 -71.64 15.95
N LEU A 89 15.71 -71.36 16.91
CA LEU A 89 15.45 -72.25 18.06
C LEU A 89 14.34 -73.27 17.81
N GLY A 90 13.63 -73.22 16.68
CA GLY A 90 12.60 -74.18 16.30
C GLY A 90 11.25 -74.01 17.08
N TYR A 91 10.96 -72.82 17.62
CA TYR A 91 9.73 -72.53 18.36
C TYR A 91 8.58 -72.15 17.44
N GLU A 92 7.98 -73.09 16.70
CA GLU A 92 7.01 -72.86 15.62
C GLU A 92 5.77 -72.06 16.06
N GLU A 93 5.20 -72.35 17.22
CA GLU A 93 4.01 -71.66 17.75
C GLU A 93 4.29 -70.16 18.00
N PHE A 94 5.43 -69.80 18.55
CA PHE A 94 5.83 -68.42 18.80
C PHE A 94 6.23 -67.68 17.49
N VAL A 95 6.77 -68.42 16.51
CA VAL A 95 7.06 -67.90 15.20
C VAL A 95 5.80 -67.36 14.51
N GLU A 96 4.70 -68.15 14.51
CA GLU A 96 3.45 -67.73 13.86
C GLU A 96 2.82 -66.52 14.56
N THR A 97 2.81 -66.50 15.86
CA THR A 97 2.34 -65.36 16.68
C THR A 97 3.16 -64.12 16.38
N THR A 98 4.49 -64.19 16.28
CA THR A 98 5.38 -63.08 15.97
C THR A 98 5.15 -62.55 14.56
N LYS A 99 4.92 -63.42 13.59
CA LYS A 99 4.57 -63.05 12.20
C LYS A 99 3.24 -62.26 12.16
N GLN A 100 2.26 -62.64 12.94
CA GLN A 100 0.98 -61.90 13.03
C GLN A 100 1.19 -60.52 13.64
N GLN A 101 2.02 -60.38 14.69
CA GLN A 101 2.36 -59.11 15.32
C GLN A 101 3.09 -58.18 14.34
N ILE A 102 4.01 -58.72 13.52
CA ILE A 102 4.71 -58.01 12.46
C ILE A 102 3.71 -57.45 11.42
N LYS A 103 2.74 -58.27 10.98
CA LYS A 103 1.69 -57.81 10.06
C LYS A 103 0.86 -56.65 10.65
N GLN A 104 0.51 -56.75 11.92
CA GLN A 104 -0.24 -55.72 12.64
C GLN A 104 0.58 -54.40 12.69
N LEU A 105 1.88 -54.47 13.08
CA LEU A 105 2.77 -53.32 13.12
C LEU A 105 2.91 -52.65 11.77
N HIS A 106 2.98 -53.42 10.67
CA HIS A 106 2.98 -52.87 9.33
C HIS A 106 1.70 -52.06 9.04
N SER A 107 0.52 -52.56 9.44
CA SER A 107 -0.74 -51.81 9.27
C SER A 107 -0.75 -50.53 10.09
N GLU A 108 -0.25 -50.61 11.35
CA GLU A 108 -0.14 -49.44 12.24
C GLU A 108 0.81 -48.39 11.69
N ILE A 109 1.95 -48.80 11.12
CA ILE A 109 2.91 -47.88 10.47
C ILE A 109 2.27 -47.19 9.26
N ILE A 110 1.51 -47.91 8.43
CA ILE A 110 0.78 -47.30 7.30
C ILE A 110 -0.21 -46.25 7.79
N SER A 111 -1.00 -46.60 8.83
CA SER A 111 -1.95 -45.64 9.43
C SER A 111 -1.25 -44.41 10.02
N ALA A 112 -0.15 -44.61 10.76
CA ALA A 112 0.62 -43.54 11.35
C ALA A 112 1.24 -42.61 10.29
N LYS A 113 1.76 -43.17 9.17
CA LYS A 113 2.26 -42.38 8.04
C LYS A 113 1.16 -41.56 7.37
N THR A 114 -0.05 -42.12 7.24
CA THR A 114 -1.21 -41.38 6.76
C THR A 114 -1.56 -40.20 7.67
N HIS A 115 -1.46 -40.42 8.97
CA HIS A 115 -1.67 -39.36 9.96
C HIS A 115 -0.59 -38.24 9.87
N VAL A 116 0.68 -38.61 9.65
CA VAL A 116 1.77 -37.64 9.39
C VAL A 116 1.42 -36.74 8.20
N ASN A 117 0.98 -37.32 7.07
CA ASN A 117 0.60 -36.55 5.89
C ASN A 117 -0.58 -35.60 6.15
N TYR A 118 -1.53 -36.02 7.00
CA TYR A 118 -2.63 -35.17 7.41
C TYR A 118 -2.13 -33.96 8.24
N CYS A 119 -1.31 -34.20 9.26
CA CYS A 119 -0.74 -33.15 10.10
C CYS A 119 0.15 -32.19 9.29
N GLU A 120 0.91 -32.71 8.32
CA GLU A 120 1.71 -31.87 7.43
C GLU A 120 0.84 -30.94 6.58
N THR A 121 -0.27 -31.45 6.07
CA THR A 121 -1.22 -30.64 5.28
C THR A 121 -1.85 -29.56 6.15
N GLU A 122 -2.29 -29.89 7.35
CA GLU A 122 -2.85 -28.94 8.32
C GLU A 122 -1.83 -27.82 8.64
N LEU A 123 -0.58 -28.19 8.93
CA LEU A 123 0.50 -27.25 9.21
C LEU A 123 0.76 -26.29 8.04
N ARG A 124 0.84 -26.83 6.82
CA ARG A 124 1.03 -26.01 5.60
C ARG A 124 -0.13 -25.02 5.39
N GLU A 125 -1.35 -25.44 5.70
CA GLU A 125 -2.52 -24.57 5.57
C GLU A 125 -2.46 -23.40 6.57
N PHE A 126 -2.13 -23.65 7.83
CA PHE A 126 -1.95 -22.58 8.82
C PHE A 126 -0.83 -21.63 8.44
N GLN A 127 0.31 -22.13 8.00
CA GLN A 127 1.42 -21.31 7.52
C GLN A 127 1.04 -20.46 6.30
N TYR A 128 0.20 -20.98 5.40
CA TYR A 128 -0.30 -20.22 4.26
C TYR A 128 -1.24 -19.08 4.71
N ARG A 129 -2.15 -19.38 5.66
CA ARG A 129 -3.06 -18.38 6.23
C ARG A 129 -2.30 -17.24 6.91
N LEU A 130 -1.30 -17.57 7.73
CA LEU A 130 -0.45 -16.57 8.39
C LEU A 130 0.22 -15.65 7.35
N ARG A 131 0.91 -16.22 6.36
CA ARG A 131 1.58 -15.42 5.32
C ARG A 131 0.63 -14.54 4.51
N ARG A 132 -0.61 -14.98 4.31
CA ARG A 132 -1.64 -14.19 3.66
C ARG A 132 -2.04 -12.98 4.52
N GLU A 133 -2.21 -13.22 5.81
CA GLU A 133 -2.58 -12.16 6.76
C GLU A 133 -1.46 -11.13 6.94
N GLU A 134 -0.22 -11.57 7.08
CA GLU A 134 0.95 -10.69 7.11
C GLU A 134 1.02 -9.77 5.88
N ARG A 135 0.76 -10.32 4.69
CA ARG A 135 0.70 -9.50 3.46
C ARG A 135 -0.42 -8.48 3.53
N ARG A 136 -1.61 -8.88 4.00
CA ARG A 136 -2.75 -7.97 4.15
C ARG A 136 -2.41 -6.81 5.08
N VAL A 137 -1.80 -7.09 6.23
CA VAL A 137 -1.34 -6.06 7.18
C VAL A 137 -0.34 -5.12 6.53
N ASN A 138 0.69 -5.64 5.88
CA ASN A 138 1.70 -4.84 5.19
C ASN A 138 1.12 -3.99 4.05
N ASP A 139 0.11 -4.49 3.33
CA ASP A 139 -0.57 -3.73 2.27
C ASP A 139 -1.38 -2.58 2.85
N CYS A 140 -2.09 -2.81 3.96
CA CYS A 140 -2.81 -1.77 4.68
C CYS A 140 -1.86 -0.69 5.24
N GLU A 141 -0.72 -1.06 5.81
CA GLU A 141 0.28 -0.12 6.31
C GLU A 141 0.86 0.74 5.20
N ARG A 142 1.20 0.15 4.06
CA ARG A 142 1.64 0.91 2.87
C ARG A 142 0.57 1.88 2.37
N ALA A 143 -0.71 1.47 2.42
CA ALA A 143 -1.81 2.34 2.06
C ALA A 143 -1.96 3.52 3.04
N VAL A 144 -1.76 3.31 4.34
CA VAL A 144 -1.74 4.38 5.36
C VAL A 144 -0.69 5.44 5.04
N GLU A 145 0.55 5.02 4.74
CA GLU A 145 1.63 5.96 4.39
C GLU A 145 1.34 6.70 3.08
N LYS A 146 0.78 6.01 2.09
CA LYS A 146 0.38 6.64 0.83
C LYS A 146 -0.68 7.71 1.04
N TYR A 147 -1.75 7.40 1.78
CA TYR A 147 -2.82 8.37 2.04
C TYR A 147 -2.34 9.55 2.88
N LYS A 148 -1.41 9.33 3.82
CA LYS A 148 -0.74 10.42 4.55
C LYS A 148 -0.02 11.36 3.59
N ALA A 149 0.80 10.83 2.68
CA ALA A 149 1.50 11.64 1.69
C ALA A 149 0.54 12.40 0.75
N ASP A 150 -0.59 11.78 0.37
CA ASP A 150 -1.61 12.44 -0.44
C ASP A 150 -2.29 13.58 0.35
N ILE A 151 -2.64 13.39 1.63
CA ILE A 151 -3.18 14.44 2.52
C ILE A 151 -2.20 15.62 2.61
N ASP A 152 -0.93 15.35 2.89
CA ASP A 152 0.11 16.37 3.01
C ASP A 152 0.24 17.18 1.71
N ARG A 153 0.24 16.51 0.55
CA ARG A 153 0.31 17.13 -0.76
C ARG A 153 -0.90 18.02 -1.07
N PHE A 154 -2.11 17.53 -0.85
CA PHE A 154 -3.34 18.30 -1.11
C PHE A 154 -3.47 19.48 -0.14
N THR A 155 -3.08 19.31 1.11
CA THR A 155 -3.01 20.39 2.10
C THR A 155 -2.03 21.48 1.65
N ALA A 156 -0.82 21.10 1.24
CA ALA A 156 0.18 22.05 0.75
C ALA A 156 -0.31 22.83 -0.49
N TRP A 157 -0.99 22.17 -1.43
CA TRP A 157 -1.57 22.86 -2.61
C TRP A 157 -2.67 23.85 -2.23
N ARG A 158 -3.60 23.45 -1.34
CA ARG A 158 -4.64 24.33 -0.84
C ARG A 158 -4.02 25.57 -0.16
N ASP A 159 -3.06 25.35 0.72
CA ASP A 159 -2.43 26.42 1.50
C ASP A 159 -1.62 27.37 0.58
N ALA A 160 -0.96 26.85 -0.43
CA ALA A 160 -0.28 27.68 -1.44
C ALA A 160 -1.25 28.56 -2.25
N LEU A 161 -2.45 28.07 -2.58
CA LEU A 161 -3.48 28.88 -3.23
C LEU A 161 -3.99 30.00 -2.32
N LEU A 162 -4.22 29.73 -1.05
CA LEU A 162 -4.64 30.71 -0.05
C LEU A 162 -3.57 31.77 0.18
N ASP A 163 -2.30 31.36 0.28
CA ASP A 163 -1.17 32.29 0.45
C ASP A 163 -0.98 33.21 -0.78
N ASN A 164 -1.10 32.65 -2.00
CA ASN A 164 -1.07 33.42 -3.23
C ASN A 164 -2.22 34.43 -3.30
N LEU A 165 -3.43 34.05 -2.92
CA LEU A 165 -4.58 34.95 -2.85
C LEU A 165 -4.33 36.11 -1.86
N LYS A 166 -3.81 35.81 -0.68
CA LYS A 166 -3.47 36.80 0.35
C LYS A 166 -2.40 37.79 -0.16
N LYS A 167 -1.34 37.27 -0.79
CA LYS A 167 -0.28 38.13 -1.38
C LYS A 167 -0.82 39.04 -2.48
N ALA A 168 -1.67 38.52 -3.35
CA ALA A 168 -2.29 39.30 -4.43
C ALA A 168 -3.24 40.38 -3.86
N GLN A 169 -3.98 40.09 -2.81
CA GLN A 169 -4.84 41.06 -2.14
C GLN A 169 -4.00 42.18 -1.51
N THR A 170 -2.93 41.85 -0.77
CA THR A 170 -2.04 42.86 -0.17
C THR A 170 -1.43 43.76 -1.23
N ALA A 171 -0.91 43.18 -2.33
CA ALA A 171 -0.34 43.95 -3.43
C ALA A 171 -1.36 44.87 -4.10
N TYR A 172 -2.60 44.47 -4.23
CA TYR A 172 -3.68 45.33 -4.76
C TYR A 172 -4.00 46.48 -3.80
N ASP A 173 -4.12 46.22 -2.53
CA ASP A 173 -4.43 47.22 -1.49
C ASP A 173 -3.30 48.30 -1.42
N ASP A 174 -2.03 47.86 -1.49
CA ASP A 174 -0.89 48.76 -1.53
C ASP A 174 -0.86 49.61 -2.83
N ALA A 175 -1.20 49.01 -3.98
CA ALA A 175 -1.32 49.76 -5.23
C ALA A 175 -2.47 50.76 -5.24
N CYS A 176 -3.59 50.48 -4.53
CA CYS A 176 -4.68 51.42 -4.37
C CYS A 176 -4.26 52.61 -3.48
N LYS A 177 -3.59 52.38 -2.35
CA LYS A 177 -3.06 53.46 -1.51
C LYS A 177 -2.11 54.38 -2.25
N ALA A 178 -1.12 53.80 -2.99
CA ALA A 178 -0.17 54.56 -3.77
C ALA A 178 -0.86 55.41 -4.86
N TYR A 179 -1.93 54.87 -5.47
CA TYR A 179 -2.73 55.63 -6.43
C TYR A 179 -3.48 56.83 -5.81
N GLU A 180 -4.09 56.59 -4.66
CA GLU A 180 -4.80 57.66 -3.94
C GLU A 180 -3.85 58.77 -3.48
N GLU A 181 -2.68 58.43 -2.95
CA GLU A 181 -1.63 59.37 -2.58
C GLU A 181 -1.12 60.17 -3.79
N ALA A 182 -0.88 59.54 -4.93
CA ALA A 182 -0.47 60.20 -6.17
C ALA A 182 -1.55 61.14 -6.70
N LYS A 183 -2.82 60.73 -6.63
CA LYS A 183 -3.97 61.54 -7.00
C LYS A 183 -4.11 62.81 -6.10
N ALA A 184 -4.00 62.63 -4.78
CA ALA A 184 -4.06 63.75 -3.83
C ALA A 184 -2.89 64.75 -4.03
N ALA A 185 -1.69 64.25 -4.41
CA ALA A 185 -0.55 65.08 -4.74
C ALA A 185 -0.80 65.88 -6.04
N ALA A 186 -1.38 65.23 -7.07
CA ALA A 186 -1.72 65.90 -8.34
C ALA A 186 -2.82 66.96 -8.13
N ASP A 187 -3.85 66.66 -7.35
CA ASP A 187 -4.94 67.61 -7.02
C ASP A 187 -4.41 68.86 -6.27
N LYS A 188 -3.44 68.68 -5.38
CA LYS A 188 -2.75 69.80 -4.71
C LYS A 188 -1.88 70.62 -5.66
N ALA A 189 -1.23 70.01 -6.63
CA ALA A 189 -0.40 70.70 -7.63
C ALA A 189 -1.24 71.43 -8.66
N THR A 190 -2.50 71.04 -8.87
CA THR A 190 -3.41 71.64 -9.88
C THR A 190 -4.29 72.72 -9.29
N SER A 191 -4.25 72.97 -7.95
CA SER A 191 -4.95 74.06 -7.30
C SER A 191 -4.23 75.37 -7.69
N PRO A 192 -4.81 76.27 -8.53
CA PRO A 192 -4.13 77.51 -8.92
C PRO A 192 -4.06 78.40 -7.71
N GLU A 193 -2.86 78.79 -7.31
CA GLU A 193 -2.61 79.92 -6.46
C GLU A 193 -3.13 81.18 -7.22
N ILE A 194 -4.24 81.69 -6.76
CA ILE A 194 -4.81 82.92 -7.31
C ILE A 194 -3.84 84.06 -6.99
N THR A 195 -2.82 84.24 -7.83
CA THR A 195 -2.05 85.45 -7.90
C THR A 195 -2.86 86.42 -8.73
N LYS A 196 -3.25 87.55 -8.09
CA LYS A 196 -3.94 88.73 -8.56
C LYS A 196 -3.45 89.15 -9.97
N PRO A 197 -4.33 89.51 -10.93
CA PRO A 197 -3.91 89.87 -12.25
C PRO A 197 -3.23 91.20 -12.27
N THR A 198 -2.02 91.28 -12.84
CA THR A 198 -1.41 92.50 -13.34
C THR A 198 -1.74 92.54 -14.83
N GLU A 199 -2.48 93.61 -15.14
CA GLU A 199 -2.96 94.01 -16.41
C GLU A 199 -1.78 94.37 -17.33
N THR A 200 -1.64 93.74 -18.54
CA THR A 200 -0.90 94.27 -19.68
C THR A 200 -1.45 93.66 -20.98
N THR A 201 -1.78 94.53 -21.90
CA THR A 201 -2.40 94.48 -23.22
C THR A 201 -1.70 93.52 -24.22
N PRO A 202 -2.43 93.09 -25.30
CA PRO A 202 -1.98 92.07 -26.27
C PRO A 202 -1.16 92.58 -27.41
N PRO A 203 -0.52 91.75 -28.23
CA PRO A 203 -0.80 91.76 -29.63
C PRO A 203 -1.05 90.42 -30.31
N SER A 204 -1.88 90.56 -31.30
CA SER A 204 -2.30 89.62 -32.34
C SER A 204 -1.19 88.76 -32.96
N GLY A 205 -1.56 87.52 -33.30
CA GLY A 205 -0.79 86.71 -34.23
C GLY A 205 -1.46 85.36 -34.51
N SER A 206 -2.30 85.37 -35.53
CA SER A 206 -2.81 84.22 -36.28
C SER A 206 -1.81 83.10 -36.47
N THR A 207 -2.23 81.86 -36.29
CA THR A 207 -2.25 80.79 -37.34
C THR A 207 -2.76 79.49 -36.80
N GLN A 208 -3.83 79.00 -37.40
CA GLN A 208 -4.37 77.62 -37.38
C GLN A 208 -3.74 76.87 -38.57
N PRO A 209 -3.95 75.58 -38.82
CA PRO A 209 -3.94 74.32 -38.00
C PRO A 209 -3.00 73.26 -38.61
N ALA A 210 -2.81 72.18 -37.92
CA ALA A 210 -2.48 70.93 -38.61
C ALA A 210 -3.03 69.76 -37.77
N GLU A 211 -3.95 69.13 -38.37
CA GLU A 211 -4.59 67.87 -38.09
C GLU A 211 -3.56 66.72 -38.21
N ALA A 212 -3.47 65.83 -37.27
CA ALA A 212 -2.80 64.57 -37.44
C ALA A 212 -3.52 63.46 -36.68
N THR A 213 -4.13 62.59 -37.43
CA THR A 213 -4.80 61.36 -37.14
C THR A 213 -3.91 60.37 -36.44
N PRO A 214 -4.50 59.45 -35.62
CA PRO A 214 -3.78 58.41 -34.88
C PRO A 214 -3.51 57.16 -35.72
N PRO A 215 -2.44 56.42 -35.51
CA PRO A 215 -2.27 55.12 -36.13
C PRO A 215 -2.90 54.01 -35.29
N VAL A 216 -3.76 53.26 -35.96
CA VAL A 216 -4.28 51.94 -35.62
C VAL A 216 -3.12 50.93 -35.70
N ALA A 217 -2.95 50.13 -34.69
CA ALA A 217 -2.19 48.90 -34.80
C ALA A 217 -2.99 47.77 -34.12
N SER A 218 -3.49 46.89 -34.95
CA SER A 218 -4.14 45.62 -34.63
C SER A 218 -3.12 44.50 -34.28
N PRO A 219 -3.59 43.35 -33.85
CA PRO A 219 -3.01 42.55 -32.77
C PRO A 219 -2.14 41.41 -33.30
N ALA A 220 -1.17 40.98 -32.50
CA ALA A 220 -0.41 39.75 -32.73
C ALA A 220 -0.96 38.65 -31.87
N THR A 221 -1.49 37.66 -32.55
CA THR A 221 -1.86 36.32 -32.05
C THR A 221 -0.62 35.56 -31.59
N GLY A 222 -0.57 35.21 -30.32
CA GLY A 222 0.35 34.21 -29.78
C GLY A 222 -0.49 33.07 -29.18
N LYS A 223 -0.60 31.98 -29.97
CA LYS A 223 -1.07 30.67 -29.51
C LYS A 223 0.05 30.03 -28.72
N ASP A 224 -0.17 29.73 -27.46
CA ASP A 224 0.58 28.71 -26.78
C ASP A 224 -0.37 27.72 -26.14
N ALA A 225 -0.18 26.48 -26.60
CA ALA A 225 -0.98 25.31 -26.31
C ALA A 225 -0.64 24.72 -24.96
N LEU A 226 -1.64 24.49 -24.13
CA LEU A 226 -1.58 23.56 -23.00
C LEU A 226 -1.62 22.09 -23.50
N PRO A 227 -0.80 21.19 -23.00
CA PRO A 227 -0.99 19.78 -23.25
C PRO A 227 -2.07 19.21 -22.33
N SER A 228 -3.22 18.92 -22.92
CA SER A 228 -4.22 18.01 -22.35
C SER A 228 -3.68 16.60 -22.36
N SER A 229 -3.48 16.02 -21.20
CA SER A 229 -3.19 14.59 -21.02
C SER A 229 -4.32 13.95 -20.22
N THR A 230 -5.45 13.72 -20.91
CA THR A 230 -6.52 12.86 -20.43
C THR A 230 -6.26 11.45 -20.99
N LYS A 231 -5.73 10.55 -20.17
CA LYS A 231 -5.88 9.11 -20.40
C LYS A 231 -6.81 8.55 -19.33
N GLN A 232 -8.04 8.53 -19.68
CA GLN A 232 -9.11 7.79 -19.04
C GLN A 232 -8.94 6.31 -19.41
N ALA A 233 -8.55 5.47 -18.45
CA ALA A 233 -8.59 4.03 -18.62
C ALA A 233 -10.00 3.55 -18.31
N ASN A 234 -10.72 3.21 -19.37
CA ASN A 234 -11.99 2.48 -19.37
C ASN A 234 -11.77 1.09 -18.76
N LEU A 235 -12.35 0.83 -17.61
CA LEU A 235 -12.63 -0.52 -17.11
C LEU A 235 -13.97 -0.95 -17.69
N SER A 236 -13.88 -1.64 -18.82
CA SER A 236 -14.99 -2.34 -19.44
C SER A 236 -15.26 -3.63 -18.67
N SER A 237 -16.48 -3.71 -18.16
CA SER A 237 -17.18 -4.89 -17.68
C SER A 237 -17.30 -5.90 -18.83
N GLY A 238 -16.68 -7.08 -18.69
CA GLY A 238 -16.71 -8.19 -19.63
C GLY A 238 -17.34 -9.42 -19.02
N LYS A 239 -18.58 -9.63 -19.35
CA LYS A 239 -19.41 -10.84 -19.56
C LYS A 239 -18.76 -12.20 -19.31
N GLN A 240 -19.47 -12.94 -18.49
CA GLN A 240 -19.64 -14.38 -18.39
C GLN A 240 -19.81 -15.08 -19.76
N ALA A 241 -19.08 -16.17 -19.95
CA ALA A 241 -19.40 -17.28 -20.89
C ALA A 241 -18.71 -18.53 -20.32
N ASP A 242 -19.40 -19.41 -19.76
CA ASP A 242 -20.05 -20.67 -20.15
C ASP A 242 -19.13 -21.73 -20.76
N THR A 243 -19.01 -22.82 -19.96
CA THR A 243 -18.82 -24.23 -20.31
C THR A 243 -17.93 -24.64 -21.47
N THR A 244 -16.87 -25.41 -21.12
CA THR A 244 -16.68 -26.72 -21.76
C THR A 244 -15.86 -27.67 -20.85
N ALA A 245 -16.46 -28.81 -20.61
CA ALA A 245 -15.85 -29.97 -19.98
C ALA A 245 -14.69 -30.49 -20.85
N GLY A 246 -13.46 -30.42 -20.33
CA GLY A 246 -12.27 -31.03 -20.94
C GLY A 246 -11.83 -32.20 -20.09
N LYS A 247 -11.94 -33.40 -20.67
CA LYS A 247 -11.49 -34.70 -20.21
C LYS A 247 -10.14 -34.63 -19.51
N LEU A 248 -10.11 -35.07 -18.24
CA LEU A 248 -8.89 -35.47 -17.55
C LEU A 248 -8.34 -36.75 -18.17
N ALA A 249 -7.21 -36.63 -18.82
CA ALA A 249 -6.39 -37.77 -19.22
C ALA A 249 -5.72 -38.32 -17.95
N ASN A 250 -6.07 -39.55 -17.64
CA ASN A 250 -5.47 -40.39 -16.62
C ASN A 250 -4.07 -40.81 -17.13
N THR A 251 -3.00 -40.26 -16.54
CA THR A 251 -1.65 -40.78 -16.77
C THR A 251 -1.02 -41.12 -15.42
N GLY A 252 -1.01 -42.39 -15.15
CA GLY A 252 0.13 -43.21 -14.78
C GLY A 252 0.84 -42.88 -13.48
N ASP A 253 0.63 -43.80 -12.54
CA ASP A 253 1.65 -44.34 -11.62
C ASP A 253 3.02 -43.67 -11.67
N THR A 254 3.30 -42.85 -10.63
CA THR A 254 4.67 -42.68 -10.19
C THR A 254 4.73 -42.95 -8.69
N ALA A 255 5.41 -44.01 -8.34
CA ALA A 255 5.78 -44.38 -6.98
C ALA A 255 6.32 -43.14 -6.21
N PRO A 256 5.99 -42.95 -4.94
CA PRO A 256 6.56 -41.89 -4.14
C PRO A 256 8.08 -42.11 -4.04
N SER A 257 8.80 -41.17 -4.66
CA SER A 257 10.26 -41.17 -4.67
C SER A 257 10.79 -41.15 -3.22
N ALA A 258 11.72 -42.03 -2.95
CA ALA A 258 12.47 -42.15 -1.68
C ALA A 258 13.28 -40.86 -1.30
N ILE A 259 13.20 -39.82 -2.09
CA ILE A 259 13.87 -38.51 -1.89
C ILE A 259 13.23 -37.67 -0.79
N ALA A 260 11.95 -37.87 -0.48
CA ALA A 260 11.26 -37.08 0.55
C ALA A 260 11.68 -37.46 2.00
N LEU A 261 12.20 -38.65 2.21
CA LEU A 261 12.63 -39.11 3.54
C LEU A 261 14.03 -38.60 3.94
N ALA A 262 14.90 -38.28 2.99
CA ALA A 262 16.24 -37.78 3.30
C ALA A 262 16.26 -36.29 3.69
N GLY A 263 15.25 -35.50 3.27
CA GLY A 263 15.13 -34.06 3.62
C GLY A 263 14.64 -33.81 5.05
N ILE A 264 13.89 -34.75 5.62
CA ILE A 264 13.27 -34.59 6.94
C ILE A 264 14.28 -34.79 8.07
N ALA A 265 15.26 -35.69 7.89
CA ALA A 265 16.29 -35.95 8.89
C ALA A 265 17.26 -34.78 9.11
N ALA A 266 17.42 -33.89 8.12
CA ALA A 266 18.33 -32.74 8.21
C ALA A 266 17.74 -31.54 8.97
N MET A 267 16.41 -31.38 9.03
CA MET A 267 15.77 -30.28 9.75
C MET A 267 15.57 -30.55 11.24
N GLY A 268 15.46 -31.83 11.66
CA GLY A 268 15.30 -32.22 13.06
C GLY A 268 16.54 -32.04 13.94
N LEU A 269 17.73 -32.00 13.36
CA LEU A 269 18.99 -31.87 14.10
C LEU A 269 19.42 -30.41 14.38
N GLY A 270 18.79 -29.42 13.73
CA GLY A 270 19.15 -28.00 13.91
C GLY A 270 18.53 -27.34 15.15
N ILE A 271 17.45 -27.86 15.69
CA ILE A 271 16.68 -27.20 16.75
C ILE A 271 17.12 -27.64 18.16
N THR A 272 17.70 -28.81 18.33
CA THR A 272 18.15 -29.31 19.64
C THR A 272 19.46 -28.70 20.15
N ALA A 273 20.24 -28.04 19.29
CA ALA A 273 21.54 -27.44 19.68
C ALA A 273 21.41 -26.07 20.36
N THR A 274 20.28 -25.39 20.26
CA THR A 274 20.11 -24.03 20.84
C THR A 274 19.43 -23.98 22.18
N ALA A 275 18.69 -25.02 22.58
CA ALA A 275 17.98 -25.07 23.86
C ALA A 275 18.89 -25.44 25.07
N THR A 276 20.00 -26.13 24.86
CA THR A 276 20.89 -26.58 25.96
C THR A 276 21.92 -25.53 26.40
N ARG A 277 22.06 -24.40 25.69
CA ARG A 277 23.07 -23.39 26.04
C ARG A 277 22.58 -22.30 27.01
N ARG A 278 21.29 -22.25 27.33
CA ARG A 278 20.69 -21.19 28.19
C ARG A 278 20.56 -21.54 29.66
N ILE A 279 20.83 -22.80 30.07
CA ILE A 279 20.67 -23.23 31.48
C ILE A 279 21.97 -23.19 32.29
N LYS A 280 23.14 -22.93 31.66
CA LYS A 280 24.44 -22.94 32.38
C LYS A 280 24.95 -21.58 32.87
N ASN A 281 24.24 -20.49 32.68
CA ASN A 281 24.69 -19.15 33.12
C ASN A 281 23.83 -18.50 34.20
N SER A 282 23.11 -19.32 35.02
CA SER A 282 22.46 -18.83 36.22
C SER A 282 22.88 -19.70 37.40
N LYS A 283 24.09 -19.49 37.86
CA LYS A 283 24.57 -19.69 39.23
C LYS A 283 25.70 -18.72 39.51
#